data_15feda3d6015381d39095c69fdbc5d31
#
_entry.id   15feda3d6015381d39095c69fdbc5d31
#
_cell.length_a   1.000
_cell.length_b   1.000
_cell.length_c   1.000
_cell.angle_alpha   90.00
_cell.angle_beta   90.00
_cell.angle_gamma   90.00
#
_symmetry.space_group_name_H-M   'P 1'
#
loop_
_entity.id
_entity.type
_entity.pdbx_description
1 polymer ?
#
loop_
_entity_poly.entity_id
_entity_poly.type
_entity_poly.pdbx_seq_one_letter_code
_entity_poly.pdbx_strand_id
1 'polypeptide(L)'
;MSTYTVGQALAPHTFIINRKKLVTYADASGDRNPNHLSEDIAKSVGLENVIAHGMYTMGLAGQYVSALAGSAHVKEFSARFTKPVVVPADTDVELVVSATVTEVNADSIRLEISAVCNEVKVLGMAKALIAL
;
A
#
# COMPACT_ATOMS: atom_id res chain seq x y z
N MET A 1 -28.44 4.02 -4.20
CA MET A 1 -28.40 4.61 -2.85
C MET A 1 -27.06 4.27 -2.20
N SER A 2 -26.37 5.24 -1.66
CA SER A 2 -25.08 4.99 -1.01
C SER A 2 -25.31 4.33 0.35
N THR A 3 -24.53 3.28 0.63
CA THR A 3 -24.51 2.64 1.95
C THR A 3 -23.37 3.17 2.82
N TYR A 4 -22.63 4.16 2.30
CA TYR A 4 -21.48 4.73 3.00
C TYR A 4 -21.86 5.97 3.77
N THR A 5 -21.18 6.17 4.90
CA THR A 5 -21.37 7.33 5.79
C THR A 5 -20.01 7.97 6.07
N VAL A 6 -19.97 9.30 6.11
CA VAL A 6 -18.74 10.02 6.48
C VAL A 6 -18.28 9.58 7.87
N GLY A 7 -17.01 9.27 7.99
CA GLY A 7 -16.41 8.75 9.22
C GLY A 7 -16.43 7.23 9.35
N GLN A 8 -17.09 6.55 8.41
CA GLN A 8 -17.17 5.09 8.43
C GLN A 8 -15.78 4.48 8.24
N ALA A 9 -15.38 3.59 9.17
CA ALA A 9 -14.16 2.80 9.03
C ALA A 9 -14.47 1.54 8.25
N LEU A 10 -13.71 1.32 7.17
CA LEU A 10 -13.85 0.11 6.36
C LEU A 10 -12.93 -0.98 6.90
N ALA A 11 -13.32 -2.24 6.68
CA ALA A 11 -12.60 -3.38 7.21
C ALA A 11 -11.14 -3.40 6.69
N PRO A 12 -10.16 -3.62 7.56
CA PRO A 12 -8.77 -3.71 7.14
C PRO A 12 -8.50 -5.01 6.41
N HIS A 13 -7.44 -4.99 5.58
CA HIS A 13 -6.89 -6.19 4.97
C HIS A 13 -5.40 -6.25 5.21
N THR A 14 -4.88 -7.42 5.55
CA THR A 14 -3.46 -7.63 5.80
C THR A 14 -2.82 -8.33 4.60
N PHE A 15 -1.80 -7.68 4.05
CA PHE A 15 -0.97 -8.24 2.99
C PHE A 15 0.35 -8.72 3.58
N ILE A 16 0.78 -9.90 3.18
CA ILE A 16 2.08 -10.43 3.58
C ILE A 16 3.13 -10.04 2.55
N ILE A 17 4.23 -9.45 3.01
CA ILE A 17 5.37 -9.07 2.17
C ILE A 17 6.59 -9.83 2.67
N ASN A 18 7.35 -10.43 1.75
CA ASN A 18 8.58 -11.15 2.05
C ASN A 18 9.57 -11.02 0.87
N ARG A 19 10.81 -11.50 1.07
CA ARG A 19 11.85 -11.41 0.06
C ARG A 19 11.47 -12.06 -1.27
N LYS A 20 10.78 -13.18 -1.22
CA LYS A 20 10.33 -13.88 -2.42
C LYS A 20 9.39 -13.02 -3.25
N LYS A 21 8.47 -12.32 -2.60
CA LYS A 21 7.53 -11.41 -3.28
C LYS A 21 8.23 -10.22 -3.89
N LEU A 22 9.29 -9.71 -3.24
CA LEU A 22 10.08 -8.62 -3.80
C LEU A 22 10.82 -9.05 -5.07
N VAL A 23 11.35 -10.26 -5.10
CA VAL A 23 11.97 -10.82 -6.31
C VAL A 23 10.95 -10.93 -7.44
N THR A 24 9.77 -11.47 -7.13
CA THR A 24 8.68 -11.60 -8.11
C THR A 24 8.27 -10.22 -8.66
N TYR A 25 8.15 -9.24 -7.79
CA TYR A 25 7.80 -7.88 -8.21
C TYR A 25 8.92 -7.25 -9.07
N ALA A 26 10.18 -7.43 -8.67
CA ALA A 26 11.32 -6.94 -9.45
C ALA A 26 11.32 -7.52 -10.87
N ASP A 27 11.02 -8.80 -11.00
CA ASP A 27 10.94 -9.47 -12.31
C ASP A 27 9.77 -8.95 -13.14
N ALA A 28 8.62 -8.73 -12.51
CA ALA A 28 7.42 -8.27 -13.22
C ALA A 28 7.49 -6.80 -13.61
N SER A 29 8.05 -5.95 -12.74
CA SER A 29 8.10 -4.50 -12.95
C SER A 29 9.33 -4.03 -13.72
N GLY A 30 10.40 -4.82 -13.71
CA GLY A 30 11.70 -4.40 -14.23
C GLY A 30 12.51 -3.55 -13.25
N ASP A 31 11.98 -3.24 -12.07
CA ASP A 31 12.70 -2.47 -11.04
C ASP A 31 13.57 -3.42 -10.22
N ARG A 32 14.83 -3.54 -10.62
CA ARG A 32 15.82 -4.41 -9.99
C ARG A 32 16.83 -3.64 -9.15
N ASN A 33 16.42 -2.51 -8.58
CA ASN A 33 17.30 -1.72 -7.73
C ASN A 33 17.80 -2.62 -6.58
N PRO A 34 19.12 -2.73 -6.38
CA PRO A 34 19.69 -3.66 -5.40
C PRO A 34 19.23 -3.47 -3.97
N ASN A 35 18.77 -2.28 -3.57
CA ASN A 35 18.27 -2.05 -2.22
C ASN A 35 16.98 -2.84 -1.92
N HIS A 36 16.32 -3.38 -2.93
CA HIS A 36 15.16 -4.25 -2.78
C HIS A 36 15.53 -5.74 -2.82
N LEU A 37 16.78 -6.07 -3.13
CA LEU A 37 17.20 -7.45 -3.40
C LEU A 37 18.43 -7.89 -2.60
N SER A 38 19.29 -6.96 -2.20
CA SER A 38 20.56 -7.26 -1.53
C SER A 38 20.64 -6.57 -0.17
N GLU A 39 20.75 -7.37 0.88
CA GLU A 39 20.91 -6.85 2.24
C GLU A 39 22.20 -6.03 2.40
N ASP A 40 23.33 -6.52 1.85
CA ASP A 40 24.60 -5.82 1.93
C ASP A 40 24.52 -4.44 1.28
N ILE A 41 23.91 -4.34 0.11
CA ILE A 41 23.78 -3.07 -0.60
C ILE A 41 22.80 -2.15 0.14
N ALA A 42 21.68 -2.67 0.62
CA ALA A 42 20.73 -1.88 1.40
C ALA A 42 21.41 -1.25 2.61
N LYS A 43 22.16 -2.03 3.37
CA LYS A 43 22.90 -1.53 4.54
C LYS A 43 23.99 -0.55 4.14
N SER A 44 24.66 -0.76 3.02
CA SER A 44 25.74 0.13 2.55
C SER A 44 25.25 1.53 2.20
N VAL A 45 23.98 1.69 1.84
CA VAL A 45 23.39 3.00 1.53
C VAL A 45 22.58 3.57 2.69
N GLY A 46 22.73 3.02 3.89
CA GLY A 46 22.13 3.57 5.11
C GLY A 46 20.76 3.02 5.48
N LEU A 47 20.28 2.01 4.78
CA LEU A 47 19.00 1.37 5.13
C LEU A 47 19.21 0.31 6.22
N GLU A 48 18.21 0.09 7.03
CA GLU A 48 18.24 -0.93 8.09
C GLU A 48 18.37 -2.34 7.51
N ASN A 49 17.70 -2.59 6.38
CA ASN A 49 17.72 -3.86 5.67
C ASN A 49 17.17 -3.65 4.27
N VAL A 50 16.89 -4.73 3.53
CA VAL A 50 16.18 -4.67 2.26
C VAL A 50 14.82 -4.02 2.47
N ILE A 51 14.41 -3.16 1.55
CA ILE A 51 13.10 -2.51 1.58
C ILE A 51 12.25 -2.93 0.39
N ALA A 52 10.94 -2.96 0.60
CA ALA A 52 10.00 -3.19 -0.48
C ALA A 52 10.01 -2.01 -1.46
N HIS A 53 9.74 -2.31 -2.73
CA HIS A 53 9.53 -1.27 -3.73
C HIS A 53 8.35 -0.39 -3.30
N GLY A 54 8.52 0.94 -3.35
CA GLY A 54 7.45 1.86 -3.01
C GLY A 54 6.19 1.61 -3.85
N MET A 55 6.37 1.43 -5.15
CA MET A 55 5.24 1.16 -6.05
C MET A 55 4.58 -0.20 -5.79
N TYR A 56 5.29 -1.18 -5.25
CA TYR A 56 4.67 -2.42 -4.81
C TYR A 56 3.74 -2.18 -3.62
N THR A 57 4.22 -1.44 -2.62
CA THR A 57 3.41 -1.07 -1.46
C THR A 57 2.18 -0.26 -1.87
N MET A 58 2.34 0.71 -2.75
CA MET A 58 1.24 1.49 -3.28
C MET A 58 0.27 0.62 -4.07
N GLY A 59 0.78 -0.33 -4.85
CA GLY A 59 -0.03 -1.27 -5.60
C GLY A 59 -0.90 -2.17 -4.72
N LEU A 60 -0.39 -2.59 -3.57
CA LEU A 60 -1.18 -3.37 -2.60
C LEU A 60 -2.32 -2.53 -2.02
N ALA A 61 -2.05 -1.27 -1.69
CA ALA A 61 -3.10 -0.34 -1.25
C ALA A 61 -4.14 -0.12 -2.37
N GLY A 62 -3.70 -0.01 -3.61
CA GLY A 62 -4.58 0.07 -4.78
C GLY A 62 -5.43 -1.17 -4.96
N GLN A 63 -4.86 -2.34 -4.70
CA GLN A 63 -5.60 -3.61 -4.74
C GLN A 63 -6.72 -3.62 -3.69
N TYR A 64 -6.44 -3.13 -2.48
CA TYR A 64 -7.44 -2.97 -1.43
C TYR A 64 -8.61 -2.12 -1.91
N VAL A 65 -8.32 -0.96 -2.50
CA VAL A 65 -9.34 -0.04 -3.01
C VAL A 65 -10.14 -0.67 -4.15
N SER A 66 -9.48 -1.34 -5.08
CA SER A 66 -10.12 -2.02 -6.19
C SER A 66 -11.04 -3.15 -5.71
N ALA A 67 -10.67 -3.86 -4.66
CA ALA A 67 -11.49 -4.92 -4.09
C ALA A 67 -12.76 -4.39 -3.43
N LEU A 68 -12.72 -3.15 -2.88
CA LEU A 68 -13.90 -2.52 -2.30
C LEU A 68 -14.93 -2.13 -3.34
N ALA A 69 -14.50 -1.62 -4.48
CA ALA A 69 -15.37 -0.90 -5.40
C ALA A 69 -15.39 -1.48 -6.82
N GLY A 70 -14.44 -2.37 -7.15
CA GLY A 70 -14.17 -2.77 -8.53
C GLY A 70 -13.21 -1.77 -9.18
N SER A 71 -12.23 -2.27 -9.94
CA SER A 71 -11.16 -1.44 -10.50
C SER A 71 -11.68 -0.36 -11.46
N ALA A 72 -12.80 -0.63 -12.16
CA ALA A 72 -13.39 0.34 -13.09
C ALA A 72 -13.97 1.56 -12.39
N HIS A 73 -14.21 1.48 -11.08
CA HIS A 73 -14.83 2.55 -10.29
C HIS A 73 -13.80 3.42 -9.55
N VAL A 74 -12.52 3.05 -9.56
CA VAL A 74 -11.46 3.86 -8.96
C VAL A 74 -11.10 4.98 -9.92
N LYS A 75 -11.46 6.21 -9.58
CA LYS A 75 -11.26 7.39 -10.45
C LYS A 75 -9.96 8.13 -10.13
N GLU A 76 -9.58 8.16 -8.86
CA GLU A 76 -8.34 8.77 -8.42
C GLU A 76 -7.74 7.91 -7.31
N PHE A 77 -6.43 7.80 -7.32
CA PHE A 77 -5.69 7.17 -6.24
C PHE A 77 -4.31 7.83 -6.15
N SER A 78 -3.98 8.34 -4.99
CA SER A 78 -2.69 9.00 -4.77
C SER A 78 -2.17 8.71 -3.37
N ALA A 79 -0.85 8.75 -3.22
CA ALA A 79 -0.20 8.55 -1.94
C ALA A 79 1.19 9.19 -1.96
N ARG A 80 1.75 9.40 -0.77
CA ARG A 80 3.16 9.78 -0.59
C ARG A 80 3.86 8.65 0.15
N PHE A 81 5.09 8.37 -0.26
CA PHE A 81 5.94 7.41 0.47
C PHE A 81 6.55 8.13 1.66
N THR A 82 6.26 7.65 2.86
CA THR A 82 6.73 8.30 4.10
C THR A 82 7.82 7.53 4.80
N LYS A 83 7.70 6.22 4.87
CA LYS A 83 8.68 5.33 5.49
C LYS A 83 8.82 4.05 4.66
N PRO A 84 10.02 3.46 4.59
CA PRO A 84 10.19 2.21 3.87
C PRO A 84 9.54 1.05 4.61
N VAL A 85 9.12 0.05 3.85
CA VAL A 85 8.74 -1.25 4.40
C VAL A 85 10.00 -2.10 4.44
N VAL A 86 10.54 -2.33 5.64
CA VAL A 86 11.76 -3.09 5.84
C VAL A 86 11.42 -4.58 5.84
N VAL A 87 12.13 -5.36 5.02
CA VAL A 87 11.86 -6.80 4.82
C VAL A 87 13.13 -7.60 5.12
N PRO A 88 13.33 -8.01 6.38
CA PRO A 88 14.48 -8.86 6.74
C PRO A 88 14.39 -10.23 6.06
N ALA A 89 15.55 -10.89 5.92
CA ALA A 89 15.60 -12.24 5.34
C ALA A 89 14.75 -13.22 6.15
N ASP A 90 14.14 -14.17 5.46
CA ASP A 90 13.36 -15.26 6.06
C ASP A 90 12.23 -14.78 6.99
N THR A 91 11.70 -13.59 6.71
CA THR A 91 10.67 -12.97 7.52
C THR A 91 9.48 -12.56 6.65
N ASP A 92 8.28 -12.87 7.13
CA ASP A 92 7.05 -12.32 6.57
C ASP A 92 6.71 -11.05 7.36
N VAL A 93 6.56 -9.92 6.68
CA VAL A 93 6.08 -8.69 7.31
C VAL A 93 4.64 -8.43 6.88
N GLU A 94 3.87 -7.83 7.76
CA GLU A 94 2.46 -7.56 7.52
C GLU A 94 2.25 -6.09 7.16
N LEU A 95 1.62 -5.83 6.01
CA LEU A 95 1.13 -4.52 5.63
C LEU A 95 -0.37 -4.49 5.84
N VAL A 96 -0.83 -3.70 6.81
CA VAL A 96 -2.26 -3.57 7.09
C VAL A 96 -2.80 -2.35 6.39
N VAL A 97 -3.72 -2.55 5.47
CA VAL A 97 -4.36 -1.47 4.70
C VAL A 97 -5.80 -1.35 5.15
N SER A 98 -6.21 -0.14 5.46
CA SER A 98 -7.58 0.19 5.83
C SER A 98 -7.98 1.53 5.24
N ALA A 99 -9.25 1.88 5.35
CA ALA A 99 -9.73 3.16 4.83
C ALA A 99 -10.86 3.72 5.69
N THR A 100 -11.00 5.03 5.64
CA THR A 100 -12.09 5.76 6.27
C THR A 100 -12.78 6.62 5.21
N VAL A 101 -14.10 6.62 5.22
CA VAL A 101 -14.89 7.45 4.30
C VAL A 101 -14.80 8.90 4.80
N THR A 102 -14.31 9.81 3.95
CA THR A 102 -14.17 11.22 4.30
C THR A 102 -15.18 12.12 3.63
N GLU A 103 -15.77 11.68 2.51
CA GLU A 103 -16.77 12.44 1.79
C GLU A 103 -17.74 11.48 1.08
N VAL A 104 -19.02 11.82 1.12
CA VAL A 104 -20.06 11.05 0.41
C VAL A 104 -20.85 12.02 -0.47
N ASN A 105 -20.87 11.72 -1.76
CA ASN A 105 -21.64 12.45 -2.76
C ASN A 105 -22.69 11.52 -3.37
N ALA A 106 -23.54 12.07 -4.23
CA ALA A 106 -24.61 11.29 -4.85
C ALA A 106 -24.08 10.12 -5.70
N ASP A 107 -22.92 10.31 -6.34
CA ASP A 107 -22.34 9.35 -7.31
C ASP A 107 -20.92 8.95 -7.00
N SER A 108 -20.36 9.38 -5.86
CA SER A 108 -18.97 9.08 -5.51
C SER A 108 -18.72 9.18 -4.02
N ILE A 109 -17.64 8.53 -3.57
CA ILE A 109 -17.13 8.67 -2.21
C ILE A 109 -15.63 8.95 -2.27
N ARG A 110 -15.12 9.67 -1.26
CA ARG A 110 -13.70 9.82 -1.05
C ARG A 110 -13.28 8.99 0.16
N LEU A 111 -12.13 8.35 0.01
CA LEU A 111 -11.52 7.54 1.06
C LEU A 111 -10.17 8.12 1.45
N GLU A 112 -9.90 8.13 2.75
CA GLU A 112 -8.55 8.26 3.28
C GLU A 112 -8.03 6.87 3.58
N ILE A 113 -6.83 6.54 3.08
CA ILE A 113 -6.28 5.19 3.15
C ILE A 113 -5.13 5.19 4.15
N SER A 114 -5.09 4.15 4.97
CA SER A 114 -3.99 3.90 5.91
C SER A 114 -3.25 2.64 5.49
N ALA A 115 -1.93 2.72 5.42
CA ALA A 115 -1.06 1.57 5.17
C ALA A 115 0.01 1.56 6.26
N VAL A 116 -0.02 0.53 7.10
CA VAL A 116 0.83 0.42 8.30
C VAL A 116 1.59 -0.89 8.28
N CYS A 117 2.90 -0.82 8.49
CA CYS A 117 3.77 -1.98 8.64
C CYS A 117 4.57 -1.83 9.94
N ASN A 118 4.51 -2.83 10.82
CA ASN A 118 5.17 -2.79 12.13
C ASN A 118 4.85 -1.50 12.90
N GLU A 119 3.57 -1.14 12.96
CA GLU A 119 3.05 0.05 13.66
C GLU A 119 3.52 1.38 13.08
N VAL A 120 4.16 1.37 11.90
CA VAL A 120 4.65 2.57 11.22
C VAL A 120 3.86 2.82 9.96
N LYS A 121 3.37 4.05 9.79
CA LYS A 121 2.71 4.46 8.54
C LYS A 121 3.75 4.54 7.42
N VAL A 122 3.52 3.79 6.35
CA VAL A 122 4.44 3.75 5.20
C VAL A 122 3.95 4.56 4.01
N LEU A 123 2.66 4.91 3.99
CA LEU A 123 2.08 5.85 3.02
C LEU A 123 1.45 7.02 3.77
N GLY A 124 1.69 8.23 3.27
CA GLY A 124 1.09 9.45 3.77
C GLY A 124 0.15 10.06 2.75
N MET A 125 -0.85 10.81 3.22
CA MET A 125 -1.83 11.49 2.35
C MET A 125 -2.42 10.56 1.29
N ALA A 126 -2.60 9.28 1.64
CA ALA A 126 -3.13 8.29 0.73
C ALA A 126 -4.65 8.45 0.65
N LYS A 127 -5.15 8.57 -0.57
CA LYS A 127 -6.58 8.84 -0.79
C LYS A 127 -7.04 8.30 -2.13
N ALA A 128 -8.34 8.03 -2.21
CA ALA A 128 -8.96 7.56 -3.44
C ALA A 128 -10.32 8.23 -3.64
N LEU A 129 -10.71 8.36 -4.90
CA LEU A 129 -12.05 8.74 -5.31
C LEU A 129 -12.67 7.54 -6.00
N ILE A 130 -13.80 7.11 -5.49
CA ILE A 130 -14.54 5.94 -5.98
C ILE A 130 -15.85 6.39 -6.57
N ALA A 131 -16.14 5.99 -7.80
CA ALA A 131 -17.47 6.17 -8.42
C ALA A 131 -18.42 5.07 -7.90
N LEU A 132 -19.62 5.46 -7.55
CA LEU A 132 -20.66 4.54 -7.10
C LEU A 132 -21.52 4.02 -8.25
#